data_5cab10632caae8ddb0048996c4982335
#
_entry.id   5cab10632caae8ddb0048996c4982335
#
_cell.length_a   1.000
_cell.length_b   1.000
_cell.length_c   1.000
_cell.angle_alpha   90.00
_cell.angle_beta   90.00
_cell.angle_gamma   90.00
#
_symmetry.space_group_name_H-M   'P 1'
#
loop_
_entity.id
_entity.type
_entity.pdbx_description
1 polymer ?
#
loop_
_entity_poly.entity_id
_entity_poly.type
_entity_poly.pdbx_seq_one_letter_code
_entity_poly.pdbx_strand_id
1 'polypeptide(L)'
;MKKTIDYLTKTIYYIVVWQNAIRLGTYKINKGTKEEKFLLEIKTNEMEAAAKIIVVGVGGGGNNAVDRMISENIAGVEFIAINTDKQALQSSKAPTLMQIGEKLTKGLGAGAKPEIGEKAAEESEEEISAALEGADMVFVTCGMGGGTGTGAAPVVARIAKSLGALTVGVVTKPFRFEAKTRMNNALAGIEKLKENVDTLIVIPNDKLLEVVDRRTTMPEALKKADEVLQQGIQGITDLINTSALINLDFADVQTVMTDKGIAHIGIGSGKGDDKALQAVKEAVASPLLETTIAGASHVIINISGDITLFDASDAAEYVQDLVGEDTNIIFGAMYDDSKADEATITVIATGLHNVAGTASKLKSRLESKVPVQSVEKYEAPVVPTPVMPELDLGLAKPQAAGTAPTLDKPRTPVSSVKEQSIKIPTFLKK
;
A
#
# COMPACT_ATOMS: atom_id res chain seq x y z
N MET A 1 31.51 53.31 17.59
CA MET A 1 30.17 52.71 17.42
C MET A 1 29.66 52.60 15.97
N LYS A 2 29.60 53.69 15.16
CA LYS A 2 29.14 53.59 13.76
C LYS A 2 29.95 52.65 12.89
N LYS A 3 31.28 52.62 12.97
CA LYS A 3 32.16 51.74 12.17
C LYS A 3 32.02 50.26 12.54
N THR A 4 31.67 49.93 13.77
CA THR A 4 31.50 48.55 14.23
C THR A 4 30.15 47.95 13.76
N ILE A 5 29.10 48.77 13.68
CA ILE A 5 27.79 48.40 13.18
C ILE A 5 27.88 48.17 11.66
N ASP A 6 28.59 49.00 10.90
CA ASP A 6 28.83 48.82 9.46
C ASP A 6 29.59 47.53 9.15
N TYR A 7 30.54 47.16 10.00
CA TYR A 7 31.32 45.92 9.82
C TYR A 7 30.46 44.67 10.09
N LEU A 8 29.65 44.70 11.16
CA LEU A 8 28.72 43.63 11.49
C LEU A 8 27.64 43.45 10.41
N THR A 9 27.09 44.55 9.91
CA THR A 9 26.04 44.49 8.86
C THR A 9 26.60 43.94 7.55
N LYS A 10 27.83 44.33 7.16
CA LYS A 10 28.53 43.76 6.01
C LYS A 10 28.85 42.27 6.20
N THR A 11 29.30 41.88 7.39
CA THR A 11 29.63 40.48 7.67
C THR A 11 28.38 39.60 7.62
N ILE A 12 27.25 40.03 8.19
CA ILE A 12 25.99 39.33 8.13
C ILE A 12 25.48 39.23 6.67
N TYR A 13 25.58 40.33 5.91
CA TYR A 13 25.23 40.32 4.49
C TYR A 13 26.05 39.31 3.70
N TYR A 14 27.40 39.26 3.92
CA TYR A 14 28.26 38.28 3.25
C TYR A 14 27.94 36.83 3.70
N ILE A 15 27.58 36.57 4.94
CA ILE A 15 27.22 35.25 5.42
C ILE A 15 25.91 34.79 4.76
N VAL A 16 24.89 35.65 4.68
CA VAL A 16 23.62 35.35 4.03
C VAL A 16 23.76 35.13 2.53
N VAL A 17 24.59 35.95 1.87
CA VAL A 17 24.90 35.79 0.45
C VAL A 17 25.72 34.51 0.22
N TRP A 18 26.62 34.17 1.12
CA TRP A 18 27.42 32.94 1.03
C TRP A 18 26.60 31.67 1.27
N GLN A 19 25.69 31.70 2.25
CA GLN A 19 24.74 30.61 2.48
C GLN A 19 23.79 30.40 1.28
N ASN A 20 23.30 31.48 0.68
CA ASN A 20 22.46 31.37 -0.53
C ASN A 20 23.29 30.96 -1.75
N ALA A 21 24.58 31.30 -1.84
CA ALA A 21 25.46 30.87 -2.93
C ALA A 21 25.86 29.39 -2.84
N ILE A 22 25.99 28.85 -1.63
CA ILE A 22 26.18 27.40 -1.39
C ILE A 22 24.90 26.61 -1.79
N ARG A 23 23.75 27.21 -1.59
CA ARG A 23 22.42 26.60 -1.95
C ARG A 23 22.15 26.62 -3.46
N LEU A 24 22.87 27.45 -4.24
CA LEU A 24 22.68 27.69 -5.69
C LEU A 24 23.78 27.12 -6.58
N GLY A 25 24.69 26.30 -6.06
CA GLY A 25 25.78 25.70 -6.85
C GLY A 25 27.04 26.56 -7.08
N THR A 26 28.04 26.01 -7.75
CA THR A 26 29.37 26.57 -7.91
C THR A 26 29.41 27.89 -8.68
N TYR A 27 30.05 28.96 -8.10
CA TYR A 27 30.26 30.25 -8.74
C TYR A 27 31.71 30.44 -9.15
N LYS A 28 31.95 31.08 -10.30
CA LYS A 28 33.27 31.52 -10.74
C LYS A 28 33.40 33.03 -10.61
N ILE A 29 34.40 33.51 -9.88
CA ILE A 29 34.71 34.95 -9.79
C ILE A 29 35.65 35.27 -10.91
N ASN A 30 35.26 36.10 -11.87
CA ASN A 30 36.12 36.62 -12.92
C ASN A 30 36.57 38.05 -12.56
N LYS A 31 37.86 38.30 -12.38
CA LYS A 31 38.44 39.64 -12.17
C LYS A 31 38.64 40.31 -13.51
N GLY A 32 37.78 41.25 -13.86
CA GLY A 32 37.95 42.11 -15.02
C GLY A 32 38.68 43.42 -14.66
N THR A 33 39.43 43.96 -15.57
CA THR A 33 40.31 45.09 -15.42
C THR A 33 39.55 46.41 -15.15
N LYS A 34 39.90 47.10 -14.06
CA LYS A 34 39.68 48.51 -13.66
C LYS A 34 38.30 49.00 -13.17
N GLU A 35 37.27 48.29 -13.25
CA GLU A 35 36.07 48.49 -12.42
C GLU A 35 35.64 47.13 -11.89
N GLU A 36 35.67 46.92 -10.57
CA GLU A 36 35.24 45.64 -9.97
C GLU A 36 33.70 45.48 -10.13
N LYS A 37 33.25 45.11 -11.32
CA LYS A 37 31.92 44.55 -11.54
C LYS A 37 31.97 43.07 -11.18
N PHE A 38 31.52 42.75 -9.99
CA PHE A 38 31.24 41.37 -9.64
C PHE A 38 30.04 40.89 -10.47
N LEU A 39 30.30 40.25 -11.59
CA LEU A 39 29.32 39.49 -12.32
C LEU A 39 29.22 38.10 -11.65
N LEU A 40 28.21 37.91 -10.86
CA LEU A 40 27.80 36.57 -10.44
C LEU A 40 27.12 35.90 -11.66
N GLU A 41 27.90 35.17 -12.41
CA GLU A 41 27.35 34.25 -13.39
C GLU A 41 26.85 33.05 -12.59
N ILE A 42 25.55 33.06 -12.26
CA ILE A 42 24.84 31.86 -11.75
C ILE A 42 24.76 30.94 -12.96
N LYS A 43 25.73 30.01 -13.08
CA LYS A 43 25.41 28.79 -13.81
C LYS A 43 24.32 28.13 -13.01
N THR A 44 23.07 28.27 -13.46
CA THR A 44 22.10 27.25 -13.18
C THR A 44 22.71 25.95 -13.70
N ASN A 45 23.34 25.18 -12.81
CA ASN A 45 23.41 23.75 -13.08
C ASN A 45 22.01 23.37 -13.51
N GLU A 46 21.91 22.65 -14.61
CA GLU A 46 20.72 21.93 -14.97
C GLU A 46 20.11 21.49 -13.65
N MET A 47 18.90 21.96 -13.36
CA MET A 47 18.18 21.63 -12.13
C MET A 47 18.49 20.15 -11.89
N GLU A 48 19.01 19.79 -10.71
CA GLU A 48 19.17 18.38 -10.35
C GLU A 48 17.85 17.77 -10.75
N ALA A 49 17.85 16.95 -11.80
CA ALA A 49 16.63 16.48 -12.40
C ALA A 49 15.94 15.69 -11.32
N ALA A 50 14.75 16.11 -10.93
CA ALA A 50 13.95 15.34 -9.99
C ALA A 50 13.90 13.89 -10.49
N ALA A 51 14.01 12.91 -9.62
CA ALA A 51 14.04 11.51 -10.01
C ALA A 51 12.84 11.20 -10.93
N LYS A 52 13.11 10.60 -12.09
CA LYS A 52 12.06 10.23 -13.04
C LYS A 52 11.34 8.99 -12.54
N ILE A 53 10.11 9.18 -12.05
CA ILE A 53 9.26 8.12 -11.51
C ILE A 53 8.18 7.77 -12.53
N ILE A 54 8.07 6.50 -12.89
CA ILE A 54 7.04 5.99 -13.80
C ILE A 54 6.13 5.02 -13.05
N VAL A 55 4.82 5.20 -13.17
CA VAL A 55 3.79 4.29 -12.65
C VAL A 55 3.16 3.54 -13.80
N VAL A 56 3.36 2.22 -13.84
CA VAL A 56 2.84 1.33 -14.88
C VAL A 56 1.66 0.53 -14.34
N GLY A 57 0.47 0.82 -14.84
CA GLY A 57 -0.74 0.03 -14.57
C GLY A 57 -0.88 -1.11 -15.56
N VAL A 58 -0.83 -2.36 -15.09
CA VAL A 58 -0.86 -3.55 -15.93
C VAL A 58 -2.20 -4.28 -15.81
N GLY A 59 -2.90 -4.43 -16.95
CA GLY A 59 -4.21 -5.06 -17.02
C GLY A 59 -5.33 -4.22 -16.41
N GLY A 60 -6.55 -4.72 -16.37
CA GLY A 60 -7.73 -3.94 -15.96
C GLY A 60 -7.63 -3.34 -14.57
N GLY A 61 -7.22 -4.11 -13.56
CA GLY A 61 -7.06 -3.62 -12.19
C GLY A 61 -5.96 -2.55 -12.06
N GLY A 62 -4.80 -2.77 -12.73
CA GLY A 62 -3.73 -1.78 -12.75
C GLY A 62 -4.12 -0.49 -13.47
N ASN A 63 -4.82 -0.60 -14.59
CA ASN A 63 -5.29 0.57 -15.33
C ASN A 63 -6.30 1.39 -14.49
N ASN A 64 -7.22 0.73 -13.77
CA ASN A 64 -8.17 1.41 -12.89
C ASN A 64 -7.45 2.15 -11.74
N ALA A 65 -6.42 1.54 -11.16
CA ALA A 65 -5.60 2.18 -10.13
C ALA A 65 -4.87 3.42 -10.68
N VAL A 66 -4.27 3.34 -11.88
CA VAL A 66 -3.64 4.48 -12.56
C VAL A 66 -4.65 5.58 -12.87
N ASP A 67 -5.82 5.24 -13.40
CA ASP A 67 -6.89 6.22 -13.70
C ASP A 67 -7.34 6.97 -12.44
N ARG A 68 -7.34 6.29 -11.30
CA ARG A 68 -7.63 6.91 -10.02
C ARG A 68 -6.50 7.85 -9.58
N MET A 69 -5.24 7.41 -9.65
CA MET A 69 -4.07 8.24 -9.32
C MET A 69 -4.06 9.54 -10.12
N ILE A 70 -4.39 9.47 -11.41
CA ILE A 70 -4.53 10.64 -12.28
C ILE A 70 -5.68 11.54 -11.82
N SER A 71 -6.80 10.94 -11.42
CA SER A 71 -7.97 11.69 -10.94
C SER A 71 -7.72 12.42 -9.62
N GLU A 72 -6.84 11.89 -8.76
CA GLU A 72 -6.41 12.50 -7.51
C GLU A 72 -5.20 13.44 -7.69
N ASN A 73 -4.76 13.67 -8.95
CA ASN A 73 -3.67 14.58 -9.32
C ASN A 73 -2.34 14.30 -8.59
N ILE A 74 -1.92 13.04 -8.51
CA ILE A 74 -0.59 12.71 -7.98
C ILE A 74 0.47 13.38 -8.87
N ALA A 75 1.29 14.25 -8.26
CA ALA A 75 2.29 15.03 -8.97
C ALA A 75 3.65 14.32 -9.05
N GLY A 76 4.46 14.73 -10.04
CA GLY A 76 5.85 14.28 -10.15
C GLY A 76 6.03 12.84 -10.65
N VAL A 77 5.00 12.23 -11.25
CA VAL A 77 5.06 10.88 -11.82
C VAL A 77 4.52 10.85 -13.24
N GLU A 78 5.07 9.98 -14.06
CA GLU A 78 4.55 9.65 -15.40
C GLU A 78 3.69 8.39 -15.29
N PHE A 79 2.57 8.37 -16.03
CA PHE A 79 1.64 7.24 -15.99
C PHE A 79 1.58 6.50 -17.33
N ILE A 80 1.70 5.17 -17.26
CA ILE A 80 1.58 4.28 -18.41
C ILE A 80 0.51 3.22 -18.09
N ALA A 81 -0.47 3.06 -18.97
CA ALA A 81 -1.44 1.97 -18.90
C ALA A 81 -1.11 0.90 -19.94
N ILE A 82 -0.89 -0.33 -19.49
CA ILE A 82 -0.57 -1.48 -20.32
C ILE A 82 -1.71 -2.50 -20.25
N ASN A 83 -2.23 -2.93 -21.41
CA ASN A 83 -3.27 -3.95 -21.46
C ASN A 83 -3.23 -4.77 -22.77
N THR A 84 -3.75 -6.00 -22.70
CA THR A 84 -4.05 -6.85 -23.87
C THR A 84 -5.43 -6.59 -24.45
N ASP A 85 -6.30 -5.90 -23.70
CA ASP A 85 -7.66 -5.54 -24.10
C ASP A 85 -7.70 -4.09 -24.60
N LYS A 86 -7.94 -3.92 -25.91
CA LYS A 86 -7.96 -2.61 -26.56
C LYS A 86 -9.10 -1.73 -26.07
N GLN A 87 -10.27 -2.32 -25.78
CA GLN A 87 -11.44 -1.54 -25.35
C GLN A 87 -11.22 -1.00 -23.92
N ALA A 88 -10.69 -1.85 -23.02
CA ALA A 88 -10.36 -1.42 -21.67
C ALA A 88 -9.29 -0.32 -21.70
N LEU A 89 -8.27 -0.46 -22.56
CA LEU A 89 -7.20 0.52 -22.69
C LEU A 89 -7.70 1.89 -23.20
N GLN A 90 -8.61 1.91 -24.16
CA GLN A 90 -9.20 3.15 -24.68
C GLN A 90 -10.01 3.93 -23.64
N SER A 91 -10.44 3.28 -22.56
CA SER A 91 -11.20 3.91 -21.47
C SER A 91 -10.30 4.51 -20.41
N SER A 92 -9.00 4.19 -20.43
CA SER A 92 -8.02 4.69 -19.44
C SER A 92 -7.71 6.17 -19.66
N LYS A 93 -7.44 6.86 -18.56
CA LYS A 93 -7.05 8.28 -18.50
C LYS A 93 -5.54 8.48 -18.62
N ALA A 94 -4.76 7.40 -18.64
CA ALA A 94 -3.31 7.48 -18.69
C ALA A 94 -2.84 8.23 -19.96
N PRO A 95 -1.84 9.12 -19.84
CA PRO A 95 -1.30 9.84 -20.99
C PRO A 95 -0.62 8.90 -22.00
N THR A 96 -0.04 7.80 -21.51
CA THR A 96 0.58 6.78 -22.36
C THR A 96 -0.20 5.48 -22.27
N LEU A 97 -0.75 5.05 -23.41
CA LEU A 97 -1.52 3.82 -23.56
C LEU A 97 -0.73 2.82 -24.41
N MET A 98 -0.50 1.65 -23.88
CA MET A 98 0.27 0.60 -24.57
C MET A 98 -0.54 -0.69 -24.65
N GLN A 99 -0.91 -1.10 -25.88
CA GLN A 99 -1.51 -2.39 -26.13
C GLN A 99 -0.40 -3.42 -26.33
N ILE A 100 -0.37 -4.47 -25.52
CA ILE A 100 0.61 -5.56 -25.63
C ILE A 100 0.00 -6.82 -26.23
N GLY A 101 0.84 -7.60 -26.93
CA GLY A 101 0.45 -8.89 -27.51
C GLY A 101 -0.60 -8.77 -28.59
N GLU A 102 -0.48 -7.82 -29.51
CA GLU A 102 -1.46 -7.58 -30.57
C GLU A 102 -1.66 -8.80 -31.47
N LYS A 103 -0.57 -9.48 -31.85
CA LYS A 103 -0.62 -10.68 -32.68
C LYS A 103 -1.27 -11.85 -31.95
N LEU A 104 -0.96 -12.00 -30.66
CA LEU A 104 -1.42 -13.11 -29.84
C LEU A 104 -2.90 -12.96 -29.44
N THR A 105 -3.31 -11.76 -28.98
CA THR A 105 -4.64 -11.55 -28.39
C THR A 105 -5.63 -10.87 -29.31
N LYS A 106 -5.16 -10.22 -30.37
CA LYS A 106 -5.95 -9.40 -31.30
C LYS A 106 -6.78 -8.32 -30.60
N GLY A 107 -6.28 -7.82 -29.43
CA GLY A 107 -6.95 -6.84 -28.63
C GLY A 107 -8.16 -7.32 -27.81
N LEU A 108 -8.35 -8.64 -27.67
CA LEU A 108 -9.49 -9.25 -26.98
C LEU A 108 -9.19 -9.64 -25.52
N GLY A 109 -8.01 -9.26 -25.01
CA GLY A 109 -7.59 -9.62 -23.67
C GLY A 109 -6.96 -11.01 -23.54
N ALA A 110 -6.45 -11.34 -22.36
CA ALA A 110 -5.75 -12.61 -22.08
C ALA A 110 -6.68 -13.74 -21.60
N GLY A 111 -8.00 -13.54 -21.52
CA GLY A 111 -8.99 -14.56 -21.16
C GLY A 111 -8.74 -15.24 -19.81
N ALA A 112 -8.30 -14.48 -18.80
CA ALA A 112 -7.95 -14.95 -17.45
C ALA A 112 -6.84 -16.02 -17.41
N LYS A 113 -5.98 -16.06 -18.42
CA LYS A 113 -4.83 -16.97 -18.53
C LYS A 113 -3.52 -16.19 -18.38
N PRO A 114 -2.78 -16.33 -17.25
CA PRO A 114 -1.53 -15.59 -17.03
C PRO A 114 -0.47 -15.87 -18.09
N GLU A 115 -0.40 -17.10 -18.63
CA GLU A 115 0.58 -17.48 -19.64
C GLU A 115 0.38 -16.69 -20.96
N ILE A 116 -0.87 -16.27 -21.25
CA ILE A 116 -1.16 -15.41 -22.40
C ILE A 116 -0.71 -13.98 -22.11
N GLY A 117 -0.93 -13.48 -20.89
CA GLY A 117 -0.46 -12.16 -20.45
C GLY A 117 1.07 -12.06 -20.49
N GLU A 118 1.77 -13.08 -20.01
CA GLU A 118 3.24 -13.19 -20.03
C GLU A 118 3.78 -13.11 -21.47
N LYS A 119 3.29 -13.98 -22.36
CA LYS A 119 3.69 -13.98 -23.78
C LYS A 119 3.34 -12.69 -24.51
N ALA A 120 2.23 -12.05 -24.15
CA ALA A 120 1.83 -10.77 -24.71
C ALA A 120 2.81 -9.65 -24.33
N ALA A 121 3.33 -9.65 -23.09
CA ALA A 121 4.35 -8.71 -22.67
C ALA A 121 5.73 -9.02 -23.30
N GLU A 122 6.09 -10.31 -23.46
CA GLU A 122 7.30 -10.72 -24.16
C GLU A 122 7.26 -10.33 -25.65
N GLU A 123 6.10 -10.42 -26.31
CA GLU A 123 5.91 -9.96 -27.69
C GLU A 123 6.22 -8.46 -27.85
N SER A 124 5.91 -7.66 -26.83
CA SER A 124 6.04 -6.19 -26.85
C SER A 124 7.21 -5.70 -25.97
N GLU A 125 8.23 -6.54 -25.74
CA GLU A 125 9.36 -6.23 -24.83
C GLU A 125 10.13 -4.97 -25.26
N GLU A 126 10.36 -4.77 -26.55
CA GLU A 126 11.07 -3.60 -27.10
C GLU A 126 10.28 -2.31 -26.86
N GLU A 127 8.95 -2.35 -27.03
CA GLU A 127 8.08 -1.18 -26.81
C GLU A 127 8.02 -0.82 -25.33
N ILE A 128 7.91 -1.83 -24.44
CA ILE A 128 7.93 -1.63 -22.99
C ILE A 128 9.27 -1.04 -22.55
N SER A 129 10.38 -1.58 -23.05
CA SER A 129 11.72 -1.10 -22.73
C SER A 129 11.92 0.36 -23.15
N ALA A 130 11.49 0.74 -24.37
CA ALA A 130 11.57 2.12 -24.85
C ALA A 130 10.72 3.09 -24.00
N ALA A 131 9.56 2.64 -23.51
CA ALA A 131 8.69 3.46 -22.68
C ALA A 131 9.23 3.67 -21.24
N LEU A 132 10.08 2.77 -20.75
CA LEU A 132 10.68 2.83 -19.42
C LEU A 132 12.10 3.43 -19.42
N GLU A 133 12.65 3.77 -20.59
CA GLU A 133 14.01 4.27 -20.70
C GLU A 133 14.23 5.56 -19.90
N GLY A 134 15.32 5.58 -19.16
CA GLY A 134 15.73 6.72 -18.33
C GLY A 134 14.87 6.91 -17.08
N ALA A 135 14.06 5.92 -16.67
CA ALA A 135 13.39 5.94 -15.39
C ALA A 135 14.37 5.62 -14.25
N ASP A 136 14.35 6.43 -13.17
CA ASP A 136 15.07 6.16 -11.94
C ASP A 136 14.28 5.17 -11.06
N MET A 137 12.95 5.25 -11.09
CA MET A 137 12.03 4.39 -10.33
C MET A 137 10.82 3.98 -11.16
N VAL A 138 10.45 2.71 -11.06
CA VAL A 138 9.26 2.17 -11.74
C VAL A 138 8.37 1.47 -10.73
N PHE A 139 7.13 1.95 -10.61
CA PHE A 139 6.07 1.25 -9.92
C PHE A 139 5.30 0.37 -10.91
N VAL A 140 5.19 -0.91 -10.60
CA VAL A 140 4.37 -1.84 -11.35
C VAL A 140 3.15 -2.20 -10.52
N THR A 141 1.97 -1.71 -10.94
CA THR A 141 0.72 -1.93 -10.24
C THR A 141 -0.24 -2.80 -11.02
N CYS A 142 -0.83 -3.79 -10.37
CA CYS A 142 -1.85 -4.64 -10.98
C CYS A 142 -2.74 -5.33 -9.94
N GLY A 143 -3.94 -5.73 -10.37
CA GLY A 143 -4.76 -6.71 -9.64
C GLY A 143 -4.36 -8.12 -10.05
N MET A 144 -3.81 -8.89 -9.11
CA MET A 144 -3.41 -10.27 -9.34
C MET A 144 -4.62 -11.22 -9.47
N GLY A 145 -4.41 -12.33 -10.18
CA GLY A 145 -5.42 -13.37 -10.39
C GLY A 145 -6.11 -13.33 -11.75
N GLY A 146 -5.97 -12.23 -12.51
CA GLY A 146 -6.40 -12.11 -13.90
C GLY A 146 -5.39 -12.71 -14.88
N GLY A 147 -5.61 -12.51 -16.17
CA GLY A 147 -4.67 -12.94 -17.21
C GLY A 147 -3.55 -11.93 -17.45
N THR A 148 -3.93 -10.70 -17.87
CA THR A 148 -2.95 -9.68 -18.29
C THR A 148 -2.10 -9.21 -17.10
N GLY A 149 -2.70 -8.73 -16.02
CA GLY A 149 -1.95 -8.21 -14.87
C GLY A 149 -1.02 -9.25 -14.26
N THR A 150 -1.53 -10.45 -14.02
CA THR A 150 -0.77 -11.54 -13.38
C THR A 150 0.41 -12.03 -14.24
N GLY A 151 0.21 -12.10 -15.57
CA GLY A 151 1.24 -12.60 -16.47
C GLY A 151 2.23 -11.53 -16.93
N ALA A 152 1.74 -10.34 -17.28
CA ALA A 152 2.57 -9.28 -17.85
C ALA A 152 3.35 -8.48 -16.79
N ALA A 153 2.82 -8.30 -15.58
CA ALA A 153 3.50 -7.49 -14.55
C ALA A 153 4.92 -8.00 -14.21
N PRO A 154 5.17 -9.31 -14.05
CA PRO A 154 6.53 -9.83 -13.85
C PRO A 154 7.48 -9.51 -15.00
N VAL A 155 7.01 -9.54 -16.25
CA VAL A 155 7.82 -9.22 -17.43
C VAL A 155 8.15 -7.72 -17.46
N VAL A 156 7.16 -6.85 -17.22
CA VAL A 156 7.36 -5.40 -17.12
C VAL A 156 8.37 -5.07 -16.03
N ALA A 157 8.24 -5.70 -14.86
CA ALA A 157 9.16 -5.51 -13.75
C ALA A 157 10.60 -5.97 -14.10
N ARG A 158 10.74 -7.11 -14.75
CA ARG A 158 12.03 -7.61 -15.24
C ARG A 158 12.71 -6.63 -16.19
N ILE A 159 11.94 -6.05 -17.12
CA ILE A 159 12.45 -5.05 -18.05
C ILE A 159 12.89 -3.80 -17.30
N ALA A 160 12.06 -3.25 -16.39
CA ALA A 160 12.40 -2.09 -15.58
C ALA A 160 13.70 -2.31 -14.77
N LYS A 161 13.80 -3.45 -14.08
CA LYS A 161 15.00 -3.81 -13.30
C LYS A 161 16.24 -3.97 -14.20
N SER A 162 16.09 -4.51 -15.42
CA SER A 162 17.21 -4.66 -16.38
C SER A 162 17.72 -3.31 -16.90
N LEU A 163 16.87 -2.28 -16.93
CA LEU A 163 17.24 -0.90 -17.26
C LEU A 163 17.91 -0.15 -16.08
N GLY A 164 18.01 -0.76 -14.90
CA GLY A 164 18.64 -0.19 -13.72
C GLY A 164 17.69 0.67 -12.86
N ALA A 165 16.40 0.72 -13.17
CA ALA A 165 15.42 1.45 -12.37
C ALA A 165 15.10 0.71 -11.07
N LEU A 166 14.98 1.44 -9.96
CA LEU A 166 14.41 0.89 -8.71
C LEU A 166 12.99 0.40 -8.98
N THR A 167 12.76 -0.91 -8.92
CA THR A 167 11.50 -1.50 -9.34
C THR A 167 10.67 -1.94 -8.13
N VAL A 168 9.50 -1.33 -7.94
CA VAL A 168 8.58 -1.60 -6.84
C VAL A 168 7.26 -2.14 -7.36
N GLY A 169 6.90 -3.35 -6.93
CA GLY A 169 5.60 -3.94 -7.21
C GLY A 169 4.57 -3.55 -6.15
N VAL A 170 3.41 -3.01 -6.55
CA VAL A 170 2.29 -2.71 -5.62
C VAL A 170 1.05 -3.40 -6.19
N VAL A 171 0.65 -4.51 -5.59
CA VAL A 171 -0.36 -5.38 -6.17
C VAL A 171 -1.41 -5.82 -5.17
N THR A 172 -2.62 -6.14 -5.67
CA THR A 172 -3.69 -6.67 -4.84
C THR A 172 -3.90 -8.16 -5.04
N LYS A 173 -4.22 -8.89 -3.96
CA LYS A 173 -4.79 -10.25 -4.03
C LYS A 173 -6.30 -10.16 -4.21
N PRO A 174 -6.92 -11.04 -5.03
CA PRO A 174 -8.37 -11.05 -5.22
C PRO A 174 -9.11 -11.38 -3.93
N PHE A 175 -10.38 -10.98 -3.85
CA PHE A 175 -11.28 -11.42 -2.79
C PHE A 175 -11.52 -12.93 -2.87
N ARG A 176 -11.79 -13.58 -1.74
CA ARG A 176 -12.09 -15.03 -1.69
C ARG A 176 -13.30 -15.43 -2.51
N PHE A 177 -14.29 -14.54 -2.66
CA PHE A 177 -15.48 -14.80 -3.48
C PHE A 177 -15.19 -14.80 -4.99
N GLU A 178 -14.04 -14.30 -5.45
CA GLU A 178 -13.66 -14.25 -6.86
C GLU A 178 -13.20 -15.62 -7.42
N ALA A 179 -13.31 -16.68 -6.68
CA ALA A 179 -12.98 -18.07 -6.98
C ALA A 179 -11.52 -18.50 -6.69
N LYS A 180 -11.37 -19.78 -6.34
CA LYS A 180 -10.08 -20.39 -6.00
C LYS A 180 -9.05 -20.34 -7.14
N THR A 181 -9.52 -20.49 -8.38
CA THR A 181 -8.62 -20.43 -9.56
C THR A 181 -7.97 -19.06 -9.66
N ARG A 182 -8.72 -17.98 -9.42
CA ARG A 182 -8.21 -16.62 -9.46
C ARG A 182 -7.19 -16.38 -8.34
N MET A 183 -7.45 -16.89 -7.15
CA MET A 183 -6.50 -16.84 -6.03
C MET A 183 -5.22 -17.64 -6.33
N ASN A 184 -5.32 -18.84 -6.89
CA ASN A 184 -4.15 -19.64 -7.26
C ASN A 184 -3.30 -18.93 -8.32
N ASN A 185 -3.92 -18.36 -9.34
CA ASN A 185 -3.23 -17.54 -10.33
C ASN A 185 -2.51 -16.35 -9.67
N ALA A 186 -3.19 -15.68 -8.71
CA ALA A 186 -2.61 -14.56 -7.99
C ALA A 186 -1.37 -14.95 -7.19
N LEU A 187 -1.42 -16.04 -6.45
CA LEU A 187 -0.28 -16.53 -5.67
C LEU A 187 0.91 -16.90 -6.58
N ALA A 188 0.67 -17.61 -7.68
CA ALA A 188 1.73 -17.94 -8.62
C ALA A 188 2.33 -16.69 -9.29
N GLY A 189 1.49 -15.69 -9.63
CA GLY A 189 1.95 -14.43 -10.20
C GLY A 189 2.74 -13.56 -9.21
N ILE A 190 2.35 -13.56 -7.94
CA ILE A 190 3.06 -12.85 -6.86
C ILE A 190 4.46 -13.43 -6.67
N GLU A 191 4.61 -14.76 -6.65
CA GLU A 191 5.94 -15.39 -6.56
C GLU A 191 6.84 -15.02 -7.76
N LYS A 192 6.30 -15.07 -8.99
CA LYS A 192 7.03 -14.62 -10.17
C LYS A 192 7.41 -13.14 -10.13
N LEU A 193 6.49 -12.27 -9.67
CA LEU A 193 6.75 -10.84 -9.56
C LEU A 193 7.83 -10.55 -8.52
N LYS A 194 7.80 -11.22 -7.39
CA LYS A 194 8.77 -11.09 -6.30
C LYS A 194 10.22 -11.32 -6.75
N GLU A 195 10.43 -12.22 -7.70
CA GLU A 195 11.76 -12.50 -8.26
C GLU A 195 12.26 -11.36 -9.18
N ASN A 196 11.36 -10.52 -9.69
CA ASN A 196 11.64 -9.50 -10.69
C ASN A 196 11.53 -8.05 -10.20
N VAL A 197 11.23 -7.84 -8.91
CA VAL A 197 11.18 -6.51 -8.27
C VAL A 197 12.23 -6.40 -7.16
N ASP A 198 12.56 -5.18 -6.77
CA ASP A 198 13.38 -4.91 -5.59
C ASP A 198 12.54 -4.99 -4.31
N THR A 199 11.35 -4.42 -4.36
CA THR A 199 10.39 -4.43 -3.26
C THR A 199 8.99 -4.77 -3.77
N LEU A 200 8.28 -5.61 -3.04
CA LEU A 200 6.91 -6.03 -3.37
C LEU A 200 5.96 -5.74 -2.21
N ILE A 201 4.97 -4.92 -2.46
CA ILE A 201 3.86 -4.63 -1.56
C ILE A 201 2.64 -5.42 -2.05
N VAL A 202 2.10 -6.27 -1.19
CA VAL A 202 0.93 -7.10 -1.51
C VAL A 202 -0.22 -6.73 -0.59
N ILE A 203 -1.35 -6.31 -1.18
CA ILE A 203 -2.54 -5.87 -0.46
C ILE A 203 -3.63 -6.95 -0.62
N PRO A 204 -4.02 -7.64 0.46
CA PRO A 204 -5.11 -8.62 0.39
C PRO A 204 -6.46 -7.90 0.37
N ASN A 205 -7.24 -8.04 -0.71
CA ASN A 205 -8.57 -7.42 -0.79
C ASN A 205 -9.52 -7.90 0.31
N ASP A 206 -9.36 -9.13 0.81
CA ASP A 206 -10.16 -9.63 1.93
C ASP A 206 -10.02 -8.77 3.19
N LYS A 207 -8.84 -8.16 3.41
CA LYS A 207 -8.60 -7.26 4.53
C LYS A 207 -9.36 -5.94 4.43
N LEU A 208 -9.68 -5.52 3.21
CA LEU A 208 -10.54 -4.36 2.99
C LEU A 208 -11.96 -4.58 3.53
N LEU A 209 -12.44 -5.83 3.54
CA LEU A 209 -13.75 -6.18 4.08
C LEU A 209 -13.83 -5.99 5.61
N GLU A 210 -12.68 -5.96 6.30
CA GLU A 210 -12.61 -5.70 7.74
C GLU A 210 -12.77 -4.18 8.06
N VAL A 211 -12.49 -3.31 7.07
CA VAL A 211 -12.50 -1.85 7.21
C VAL A 211 -13.79 -1.22 6.66
N VAL A 212 -14.43 -1.86 5.68
CA VAL A 212 -15.63 -1.31 5.03
C VAL A 212 -16.93 -1.70 5.77
N ASP A 213 -17.96 -0.86 5.65
CA ASP A 213 -19.30 -1.16 6.19
C ASP A 213 -19.92 -2.36 5.44
N ARG A 214 -20.72 -3.16 6.15
CA ARG A 214 -21.48 -4.29 5.57
C ARG A 214 -22.47 -3.87 4.47
N ARG A 215 -22.79 -2.60 4.35
CA ARG A 215 -23.64 -2.03 3.29
C ARG A 215 -22.88 -1.64 2.05
N THR A 216 -21.53 -1.68 2.08
CA THR A 216 -20.68 -1.33 0.95
C THR A 216 -20.97 -2.22 -0.24
N THR A 217 -21.25 -1.61 -1.39
CA THR A 217 -21.50 -2.32 -2.63
C THR A 217 -20.23 -2.92 -3.23
N MET A 218 -20.37 -3.93 -4.10
CA MET A 218 -19.22 -4.54 -4.78
C MET A 218 -18.36 -3.50 -5.56
N PRO A 219 -18.93 -2.57 -6.34
CA PRO A 219 -18.13 -1.53 -6.99
C PRO A 219 -17.36 -0.63 -6.01
N GLU A 220 -17.97 -0.31 -4.87
CA GLU A 220 -17.30 0.48 -3.83
C GLU A 220 -16.15 -0.29 -3.17
N ALA A 221 -16.31 -1.58 -2.92
CA ALA A 221 -15.24 -2.43 -2.37
C ALA A 221 -14.04 -2.53 -3.34
N LEU A 222 -14.29 -2.69 -4.64
CA LEU A 222 -13.24 -2.68 -5.66
C LEU A 222 -12.58 -1.29 -5.77
N LYS A 223 -13.39 -0.22 -5.71
CA LYS A 223 -12.87 1.14 -5.67
C LYS A 223 -11.97 1.38 -4.46
N LYS A 224 -12.28 0.77 -3.31
CA LYS A 224 -11.43 0.85 -2.11
C LYS A 224 -10.10 0.13 -2.31
N ALA A 225 -10.08 -0.99 -3.05
CA ALA A 225 -8.83 -1.66 -3.41
C ALA A 225 -7.92 -0.78 -4.29
N ASP A 226 -8.51 -0.11 -5.29
CA ASP A 226 -7.79 0.83 -6.14
C ASP A 226 -7.26 2.04 -5.33
N GLU A 227 -8.03 2.51 -4.33
CA GLU A 227 -7.64 3.58 -3.42
C GLU A 227 -6.43 3.22 -2.56
N VAL A 228 -6.37 1.98 -2.07
CA VAL A 228 -5.22 1.53 -1.27
C VAL A 228 -3.96 1.38 -2.13
N LEU A 229 -4.09 0.92 -3.39
CA LEU A 229 -2.97 0.91 -4.34
C LEU A 229 -2.46 2.33 -4.59
N GLN A 230 -3.36 3.28 -4.79
CA GLN A 230 -3.03 4.69 -4.98
C GLN A 230 -2.33 5.26 -3.74
N GLN A 231 -2.87 5.07 -2.55
CA GLN A 231 -2.27 5.53 -1.30
C GLN A 231 -0.88 4.93 -1.07
N GLY A 232 -0.69 3.67 -1.43
CA GLY A 232 0.60 2.99 -1.35
C GLY A 232 1.67 3.63 -2.22
N ILE A 233 1.33 3.98 -3.45
CA ILE A 233 2.25 4.66 -4.37
C ILE A 233 2.44 6.12 -3.97
N GLN A 234 1.36 6.83 -3.64
CA GLN A 234 1.41 8.21 -3.20
C GLN A 234 2.28 8.40 -1.96
N GLY A 235 2.16 7.52 -0.97
CA GLY A 235 2.96 7.60 0.25
C GLY A 235 4.47 7.54 0.01
N ILE A 236 4.90 6.89 -1.09
CA ILE A 236 6.32 6.83 -1.50
C ILE A 236 6.69 8.03 -2.38
N THR A 237 5.82 8.38 -3.34
CA THR A 237 6.09 9.48 -4.27
C THR A 237 6.10 10.85 -3.61
N ASP A 238 5.23 11.06 -2.62
CA ASP A 238 5.19 12.30 -1.84
C ASP A 238 6.50 12.53 -1.06
N LEU A 239 7.13 11.45 -0.58
CA LEU A 239 8.44 11.53 0.08
C LEU A 239 9.56 12.06 -0.82
N ILE A 240 9.49 11.72 -2.11
CA ILE A 240 10.54 12.04 -3.09
C ILE A 240 10.28 13.39 -3.74
N ASN A 241 9.01 13.68 -4.09
CA ASN A 241 8.65 14.82 -4.95
C ASN A 241 8.23 16.07 -4.18
N THR A 242 7.79 15.93 -2.92
CA THR A 242 7.25 17.06 -2.16
C THR A 242 8.33 17.73 -1.33
N SER A 243 8.42 19.07 -1.43
CA SER A 243 9.30 19.85 -0.55
C SER A 243 8.77 19.79 0.88
N ALA A 244 9.40 19.00 1.72
CA ALA A 244 9.02 18.78 3.12
C ALA A 244 9.94 19.57 4.07
N LEU A 245 9.59 19.63 5.36
CA LEU A 245 10.46 20.19 6.41
C LEU A 245 11.70 19.31 6.61
N ILE A 246 11.53 18.01 6.50
CA ILE A 246 12.58 17.00 6.48
C ILE A 246 12.38 16.20 5.20
N ASN A 247 13.21 16.50 4.20
CA ASN A 247 13.18 15.81 2.91
C ASN A 247 13.97 14.52 3.00
N LEU A 248 13.41 13.48 2.42
CA LEU A 248 14.14 12.28 2.07
C LEU A 248 14.64 12.42 0.63
N ASP A 249 15.90 12.14 0.39
CA ASP A 249 16.40 12.07 -0.97
C ASP A 249 16.08 10.70 -1.60
N PHE A 250 16.14 10.64 -2.93
CA PHE A 250 15.88 9.40 -3.65
C PHE A 250 16.86 8.28 -3.26
N ALA A 251 18.11 8.63 -2.91
CA ALA A 251 19.12 7.65 -2.51
C ALA A 251 18.77 6.95 -1.19
N ASP A 252 18.14 7.67 -0.25
CA ASP A 252 17.65 7.08 1.00
C ASP A 252 16.54 6.05 0.72
N VAL A 253 15.57 6.41 -0.13
CA VAL A 253 14.48 5.50 -0.53
C VAL A 253 15.05 4.29 -1.28
N GLN A 254 16.02 4.49 -2.18
CA GLN A 254 16.70 3.41 -2.89
C GLN A 254 17.39 2.44 -1.93
N THR A 255 18.11 2.93 -0.93
CA THR A 255 18.81 2.11 0.07
C THR A 255 17.85 1.21 0.86
N VAL A 256 16.66 1.72 1.19
CA VAL A 256 15.65 1.00 1.97
C VAL A 256 14.84 0.02 1.13
N MET A 257 14.77 0.22 -0.19
CA MET A 257 13.89 -0.57 -1.07
C MET A 257 14.63 -1.55 -1.99
N THR A 258 15.91 -1.33 -2.30
CA THR A 258 16.65 -2.22 -3.20
C THR A 258 16.83 -3.61 -2.61
N ASP A 259 16.39 -4.64 -3.33
CA ASP A 259 16.50 -6.08 -2.99
C ASP A 259 15.98 -6.44 -1.58
N LYS A 260 14.92 -5.77 -1.10
CA LYS A 260 14.32 -6.03 0.23
C LYS A 260 13.19 -7.06 0.21
N GLY A 261 12.71 -7.44 -0.96
CA GLY A 261 11.65 -8.43 -1.10
C GLY A 261 10.29 -7.90 -0.65
N ILE A 262 9.61 -8.59 0.27
CA ILE A 262 8.27 -8.18 0.71
C ILE A 262 8.36 -6.98 1.64
N ALA A 263 7.58 -5.94 1.36
CA ALA A 263 7.38 -4.78 2.21
C ALA A 263 5.92 -4.66 2.65
N HIS A 264 5.74 -4.05 3.81
CA HIS A 264 4.42 -3.71 4.34
C HIS A 264 4.24 -2.20 4.37
N ILE A 265 3.06 -1.76 3.99
CA ILE A 265 2.66 -0.35 4.09
C ILE A 265 1.45 -0.24 4.99
N GLY A 266 1.50 0.67 5.94
CA GLY A 266 0.38 1.04 6.77
C GLY A 266 0.17 2.54 6.73
N ILE A 267 -1.09 2.95 6.68
CA ILE A 267 -1.49 4.36 6.67
C ILE A 267 -2.48 4.54 7.81
N GLY A 268 -2.27 5.58 8.60
CA GLY A 268 -3.17 5.96 9.67
C GLY A 268 -3.36 7.46 9.73
N SER A 269 -4.48 7.87 10.28
CA SER A 269 -4.84 9.28 10.48
C SER A 269 -5.26 9.53 11.92
N GLY A 270 -4.99 10.72 12.42
CA GLY A 270 -5.36 11.13 13.77
C GLY A 270 -5.76 12.58 13.82
N LYS A 271 -6.56 12.93 14.85
CA LYS A 271 -7.06 14.29 15.08
C LYS A 271 -6.92 14.67 16.54
N GLY A 272 -6.72 15.97 16.79
CA GLY A 272 -6.61 16.51 18.13
C GLY A 272 -5.22 16.42 18.75
N ASP A 273 -5.12 16.55 20.07
CA ASP A 273 -3.85 16.69 20.78
C ASP A 273 -2.91 15.49 20.62
N ASP A 274 -3.45 14.26 20.54
CA ASP A 274 -2.67 13.02 20.36
C ASP A 274 -2.67 12.52 18.90
N LYS A 275 -2.87 13.39 17.92
CA LYS A 275 -3.07 13.06 16.50
C LYS A 275 -1.98 12.17 15.90
N ALA A 276 -0.72 12.46 16.17
CA ALA A 276 0.40 11.68 15.65
C ALA A 276 0.47 10.28 16.29
N LEU A 277 0.28 10.20 17.59
CA LEU A 277 0.27 8.91 18.29
C LEU A 277 -0.93 8.05 17.88
N GLN A 278 -2.09 8.65 17.64
CA GLN A 278 -3.25 7.95 17.10
C GLN A 278 -2.99 7.46 15.68
N ALA A 279 -2.47 8.35 14.81
CA ALA A 279 -2.16 8.03 13.42
C ALA A 279 -1.12 6.91 13.30
N VAL A 280 -0.04 6.94 14.08
CA VAL A 280 0.99 5.88 14.02
C VAL A 280 0.47 4.54 14.53
N LYS A 281 -0.34 4.53 15.57
CA LYS A 281 -1.00 3.31 16.06
C LYS A 281 -1.93 2.70 15.02
N GLU A 282 -2.72 3.54 14.35
CA GLU A 282 -3.59 3.10 13.26
C GLU A 282 -2.77 2.57 12.06
N ALA A 283 -1.70 3.27 11.67
CA ALA A 283 -0.82 2.84 10.59
C ALA A 283 -0.20 1.46 10.87
N VAL A 284 0.35 1.26 12.07
CA VAL A 284 1.02 0.01 12.46
C VAL A 284 0.03 -1.13 12.71
N ALA A 285 -1.17 -0.81 13.22
CA ALA A 285 -2.24 -1.78 13.44
C ALA A 285 -3.14 -1.96 12.22
N SER A 286 -2.79 -1.35 11.08
CA SER A 286 -3.61 -1.40 9.86
C SER A 286 -3.97 -2.84 9.50
N PRO A 287 -5.26 -3.17 9.34
CA PRO A 287 -5.68 -4.51 8.94
C PRO A 287 -5.19 -4.90 7.55
N LEU A 288 -4.71 -3.92 6.75
CA LEU A 288 -4.10 -4.15 5.44
C LEU A 288 -2.75 -4.86 5.53
N LEU A 289 -2.11 -4.82 6.69
CA LEU A 289 -0.87 -5.57 6.94
C LEU A 289 -1.19 -7.06 7.17
N GLU A 290 -0.55 -7.95 6.43
CA GLU A 290 -0.66 -9.41 6.68
C GLU A 290 0.14 -9.84 7.92
N THR A 291 1.16 -9.05 8.29
CA THR A 291 2.06 -9.33 9.42
C THR A 291 2.36 -8.05 10.20
N THR A 292 2.98 -8.18 11.35
CA THR A 292 3.45 -7.04 12.14
C THR A 292 4.75 -6.48 11.53
N ILE A 293 5.02 -5.19 11.74
CA ILE A 293 6.29 -4.55 11.34
C ILE A 293 7.47 -4.96 12.24
N ALA A 294 7.20 -5.70 13.30
CA ALA A 294 8.24 -6.16 14.22
C ALA A 294 9.29 -7.02 13.52
N GLY A 295 10.56 -6.66 13.68
CA GLY A 295 11.69 -7.34 13.04
C GLY A 295 11.97 -6.90 11.60
N ALA A 296 11.36 -5.80 11.14
CA ALA A 296 11.77 -5.12 9.91
C ALA A 296 13.22 -4.64 10.04
N SER A 297 14.01 -4.76 8.98
CA SER A 297 15.38 -4.25 8.97
C SER A 297 15.46 -2.76 8.63
N HIS A 298 14.47 -2.25 7.89
CA HIS A 298 14.37 -0.84 7.55
C HIS A 298 12.91 -0.38 7.63
N VAL A 299 12.70 0.84 8.10
CA VAL A 299 11.38 1.47 8.16
C VAL A 299 11.47 2.90 7.66
N ILE A 300 10.54 3.28 6.81
CA ILE A 300 10.30 4.68 6.43
C ILE A 300 9.04 5.14 7.15
N ILE A 301 9.14 6.29 7.82
CA ILE A 301 8.00 6.95 8.45
C ILE A 301 7.82 8.30 7.76
N ASN A 302 6.67 8.52 7.16
CA ASN A 302 6.27 9.81 6.62
C ASN A 302 5.12 10.39 7.45
N ILE A 303 5.31 11.58 7.98
CA ILE A 303 4.29 12.30 8.73
C ILE A 303 3.87 13.53 7.94
N SER A 304 2.58 13.70 7.70
CA SER A 304 2.03 14.87 7.01
C SER A 304 0.84 15.46 7.77
N GLY A 305 0.70 16.78 7.74
CA GLY A 305 -0.40 17.52 8.36
C GLY A 305 0.05 18.67 9.25
N ASP A 306 -0.82 19.10 10.15
CA ASP A 306 -0.53 20.13 11.17
C ASP A 306 0.23 19.48 12.34
N ILE A 307 1.54 19.31 12.19
CA ILE A 307 2.39 18.53 13.08
C ILE A 307 3.39 19.41 13.83
N THR A 308 3.62 19.08 15.10
CA THR A 308 4.65 19.66 15.94
C THR A 308 5.90 18.76 15.98
N LEU A 309 7.00 19.29 16.51
CA LEU A 309 8.22 18.50 16.73
C LEU A 309 7.98 17.35 17.74
N PHE A 310 7.10 17.56 18.73
CA PHE A 310 6.74 16.53 19.70
C PHE A 310 5.93 15.42 19.05
N ASP A 311 4.95 15.74 18.20
CA ASP A 311 4.18 14.77 17.43
C ASP A 311 5.10 13.85 16.61
N ALA A 312 6.09 14.46 15.98
CA ALA A 312 7.09 13.74 15.18
C ALA A 312 7.95 12.80 16.02
N SER A 313 8.40 13.27 17.19
CA SER A 313 9.21 12.50 18.15
C SER A 313 8.44 11.30 18.71
N ASP A 314 7.20 11.54 19.16
CA ASP A 314 6.34 10.50 19.77
C ASP A 314 6.01 9.39 18.77
N ALA A 315 5.75 9.76 17.51
CA ALA A 315 5.50 8.78 16.45
C ALA A 315 6.73 7.95 16.11
N ALA A 316 7.92 8.56 16.03
CA ALA A 316 9.16 7.88 15.75
C ALA A 316 9.55 6.92 16.90
N GLU A 317 9.44 7.36 18.16
CA GLU A 317 9.71 6.56 19.35
C GLU A 317 8.78 5.34 19.41
N TYR A 318 7.49 5.54 19.14
CA TYR A 318 6.52 4.44 19.12
C TYR A 318 6.87 3.36 18.09
N VAL A 319 7.27 3.75 16.88
CA VAL A 319 7.70 2.78 15.85
C VAL A 319 9.00 2.10 16.27
N GLN A 320 9.97 2.83 16.81
CA GLN A 320 11.25 2.27 17.23
C GLN A 320 11.08 1.22 18.33
N ASP A 321 10.19 1.45 19.29
CA ASP A 321 9.84 0.48 20.33
C ASP A 321 9.28 -0.83 19.77
N LEU A 322 8.53 -0.74 18.66
CA LEU A 322 7.93 -1.92 18.01
C LEU A 322 8.90 -2.71 17.15
N VAL A 323 9.79 -2.03 16.42
CA VAL A 323 10.69 -2.69 15.46
C VAL A 323 12.02 -3.11 16.08
N GLY A 324 12.48 -2.42 17.13
CA GLY A 324 13.70 -2.66 17.86
C GLY A 324 14.84 -1.69 17.51
N GLU A 325 15.88 -1.67 18.36
CA GLU A 325 17.00 -0.72 18.29
C GLU A 325 17.90 -0.91 17.05
N ASP A 326 17.95 -2.11 16.48
CA ASP A 326 18.83 -2.45 15.34
C ASP A 326 18.22 -2.06 13.98
N THR A 327 17.01 -1.50 13.96
CA THR A 327 16.29 -1.13 12.72
C THR A 327 16.72 0.25 12.22
N ASN A 328 17.02 0.36 10.93
CA ASN A 328 17.27 1.65 10.29
C ASN A 328 15.92 2.35 10.01
N ILE A 329 15.67 3.44 10.74
CA ILE A 329 14.45 4.24 10.57
C ILE A 329 14.79 5.52 9.81
N ILE A 330 14.11 5.73 8.69
CA ILE A 330 14.19 6.94 7.89
C ILE A 330 12.89 7.73 8.12
N PHE A 331 13.03 9.01 8.43
CA PHE A 331 11.95 9.87 8.84
C PHE A 331 11.76 11.05 7.90
N GLY A 332 10.54 11.24 7.39
CA GLY A 332 10.11 12.40 6.62
C GLY A 332 8.98 13.16 7.31
N ALA A 333 9.00 14.49 7.23
CA ALA A 333 7.97 15.33 7.82
C ALA A 333 7.53 16.43 6.86
N MET A 334 6.24 16.47 6.54
CA MET A 334 5.61 17.46 5.68
C MET A 334 4.55 18.23 6.45
N TYR A 335 4.71 19.55 6.52
CA TYR A 335 3.70 20.42 7.10
C TYR A 335 2.64 20.81 6.06
N ASP A 336 1.37 20.62 6.39
CA ASP A 336 0.24 20.89 5.50
C ASP A 336 -0.84 21.72 6.25
N ASP A 337 -0.86 23.01 5.98
CA ASP A 337 -1.81 23.98 6.57
C ASP A 337 -3.28 23.67 6.24
N SER A 338 -3.53 22.91 5.17
CA SER A 338 -4.90 22.59 4.74
C SER A 338 -5.58 21.56 5.64
N LYS A 339 -4.79 20.82 6.43
CA LYS A 339 -5.24 19.77 7.36
C LYS A 339 -5.15 20.25 8.82
N ALA A 340 -5.89 21.31 9.15
CA ALA A 340 -5.89 21.83 10.51
C ALA A 340 -6.26 20.74 11.53
N ASP A 341 -5.39 20.58 12.56
CA ASP A 341 -5.56 19.63 13.66
C ASP A 341 -5.64 18.13 13.24
N GLU A 342 -5.13 17.81 12.04
CA GLU A 342 -5.04 16.44 11.54
C GLU A 342 -3.60 16.06 11.24
N ALA A 343 -3.24 14.80 11.53
CA ALA A 343 -1.99 14.20 11.08
C ALA A 343 -2.26 12.89 10.34
N THR A 344 -1.54 12.67 9.26
CA THR A 344 -1.53 11.40 8.52
C THR A 344 -0.13 10.82 8.57
N ILE A 345 -0.01 9.55 8.94
CA ILE A 345 1.26 8.85 9.02
C ILE A 345 1.25 7.66 8.09
N THR A 346 2.26 7.58 7.23
CA THR A 346 2.54 6.42 6.40
C THR A 346 3.78 5.73 6.92
N VAL A 347 3.67 4.44 7.20
CA VAL A 347 4.77 3.58 7.65
C VAL A 347 5.03 2.53 6.59
N ILE A 348 6.27 2.45 6.10
CA ILE A 348 6.71 1.43 5.15
C ILE A 348 7.81 0.62 5.80
N ALA A 349 7.56 -0.67 6.02
CA ALA A 349 8.50 -1.59 6.65
C ALA A 349 9.02 -2.60 5.61
N THR A 350 10.34 -2.70 5.49
CA THR A 350 11.01 -3.59 4.52
C THR A 350 11.99 -4.54 5.20
N GLY A 351 12.42 -5.57 4.47
CA GLY A 351 13.35 -6.57 5.00
C GLY A 351 12.75 -7.43 6.12
N LEU A 352 11.46 -7.69 6.02
CA LEU A 352 10.75 -8.60 6.92
C LEU A 352 11.16 -10.04 6.61
N HIS A 353 12.17 -10.53 7.31
CA HIS A 353 12.52 -11.94 7.22
C HIS A 353 11.41 -12.78 7.84
N ASN A 354 11.02 -13.88 7.18
CA ASN A 354 9.98 -14.80 7.64
C ASN A 354 10.16 -15.14 9.13
N VAL A 355 9.36 -14.48 9.98
CA VAL A 355 9.40 -14.56 11.45
C VAL A 355 8.74 -15.86 11.95
N ALA A 356 8.57 -16.88 11.10
CA ALA A 356 8.09 -18.19 11.56
C ALA A 356 8.98 -18.80 12.69
N GLY A 357 10.22 -18.32 12.87
CA GLY A 357 11.13 -18.74 13.94
C GLY A 357 11.23 -17.78 15.14
N THR A 358 10.82 -16.52 15.00
CA THR A 358 11.06 -15.47 16.02
C THR A 358 9.86 -15.26 16.96
N ALA A 359 8.65 -15.60 16.53
CA ALA A 359 7.46 -15.56 17.40
C ALA A 359 7.60 -16.46 18.64
N SER A 360 8.36 -17.55 18.53
CA SER A 360 8.71 -18.42 19.67
C SER A 360 9.67 -17.76 20.66
N LYS A 361 10.62 -16.92 20.17
CA LYS A 361 11.58 -16.22 21.04
C LYS A 361 10.97 -14.98 21.71
N LEU A 362 10.03 -14.29 21.06
CA LEU A 362 9.31 -13.15 21.67
C LEU A 362 8.37 -13.63 22.77
N LYS A 363 7.67 -14.76 22.57
CA LYS A 363 6.80 -15.34 23.59
C LYS A 363 7.59 -15.75 24.83
N SER A 364 8.77 -16.33 24.66
CA SER A 364 9.65 -16.68 25.78
C SER A 364 10.25 -15.47 26.50
N ARG A 365 10.45 -14.34 25.82
CA ARG A 365 10.97 -13.09 26.41
C ARG A 365 9.90 -12.29 27.16
N LEU A 366 8.63 -12.35 26.72
CA LEU A 366 7.49 -11.80 27.45
C LEU A 366 7.14 -12.62 28.69
N GLU A 367 7.25 -13.94 28.62
CA GLU A 367 7.04 -14.83 29.76
C GLU A 367 8.18 -14.73 30.82
N SER A 368 9.38 -14.32 30.44
CA SER A 368 10.50 -14.16 31.35
C SER A 368 10.58 -12.80 32.09
N LYS A 369 9.77 -11.83 31.76
CA LYS A 369 9.71 -10.48 32.40
C LYS A 369 8.60 -10.32 33.44
N VAL A 370 7.76 -11.32 33.64
CA VAL A 370 6.78 -11.28 34.74
C VAL A 370 7.43 -11.99 35.94
N PRO A 371 7.83 -11.33 37.03
CA PRO A 371 8.23 -12.00 38.25
C PRO A 371 6.97 -12.67 38.81
N VAL A 372 6.91 -13.99 38.72
CA VAL A 372 5.91 -14.77 39.42
C VAL A 372 6.17 -14.60 40.92
N GLN A 373 5.50 -13.63 41.55
CA GLN A 373 5.30 -13.67 42.97
C GLN A 373 4.43 -14.88 43.26
N SER A 374 5.02 -15.81 44.02
CA SER A 374 4.34 -16.99 44.54
C SER A 374 3.09 -16.55 45.29
N VAL A 375 1.92 -16.76 44.66
CA VAL A 375 0.64 -16.64 45.37
C VAL A 375 0.54 -17.88 46.23
N GLU A 376 0.67 -17.70 47.55
CA GLU A 376 0.31 -18.72 48.55
C GLU A 376 -1.10 -19.22 48.26
N LYS A 377 -1.21 -20.55 48.21
CA LYS A 377 -2.49 -21.23 48.09
C LYS A 377 -3.40 -20.82 49.25
N TYR A 378 -4.37 -19.96 48.96
CA TYR A 378 -5.51 -19.78 49.84
C TYR A 378 -6.44 -20.96 49.62
N GLU A 379 -6.51 -21.86 50.60
CA GLU A 379 -7.58 -22.85 50.73
C GLU A 379 -8.87 -22.10 51.07
N ALA A 380 -9.85 -22.13 50.15
CA ALA A 380 -11.16 -21.57 50.39
C ALA A 380 -11.92 -22.44 51.42
N PRO A 381 -12.60 -21.82 52.42
CA PRO A 381 -13.37 -22.59 53.39
C PRO A 381 -14.53 -23.32 52.71
N VAL A 382 -14.63 -24.61 53.00
CA VAL A 382 -15.70 -25.50 52.56
C VAL A 382 -17.05 -25.02 53.13
N VAL A 383 -17.92 -24.44 52.32
CA VAL A 383 -19.29 -24.14 52.70
C VAL A 383 -20.13 -25.42 52.52
N PRO A 384 -20.82 -25.91 53.57
CA PRO A 384 -21.66 -27.11 53.45
C PRO A 384 -22.85 -26.80 52.55
N THR A 385 -23.04 -27.62 51.52
CA THR A 385 -24.22 -27.62 50.64
C THR A 385 -25.48 -27.97 51.41
N PRO A 386 -26.57 -27.22 51.30
CA PRO A 386 -27.85 -27.61 51.91
C PRO A 386 -28.42 -28.82 51.16
N VAL A 387 -28.74 -29.84 51.90
CA VAL A 387 -29.45 -31.04 51.43
C VAL A 387 -30.92 -30.63 51.15
N MET A 388 -31.34 -30.66 49.89
CA MET A 388 -32.74 -30.55 49.54
C MET A 388 -33.43 -31.87 49.71
N PRO A 389 -34.67 -31.91 50.28
CA PRO A 389 -35.43 -33.15 50.42
C PRO A 389 -35.88 -33.66 49.05
N GLU A 390 -35.72 -34.96 48.87
CA GLU A 390 -36.16 -35.75 47.72
C GLU A 390 -37.69 -35.69 47.58
N LEU A 391 -38.18 -35.12 46.51
CA LEU A 391 -39.57 -35.16 46.13
C LEU A 391 -39.85 -36.50 45.36
N ASP A 392 -40.53 -37.40 45.97
CA ASP A 392 -40.97 -38.66 45.40
C ASP A 392 -42.05 -38.38 44.32
N LEU A 393 -41.66 -38.42 43.05
CA LEU A 393 -42.57 -38.41 41.91
C LEU A 393 -42.73 -39.85 41.39
N GLY A 394 -43.76 -40.53 41.84
CA GLY A 394 -44.11 -41.85 41.38
C GLY A 394 -44.21 -41.97 39.85
N LEU A 395 -43.16 -42.55 39.25
CA LEU A 395 -43.15 -42.91 37.84
C LEU A 395 -43.57 -44.35 37.65
N ALA A 396 -44.74 -44.54 37.04
CA ALA A 396 -45.27 -45.82 36.60
C ALA A 396 -44.40 -46.46 35.53
N LYS A 397 -44.18 -47.78 35.63
CA LYS A 397 -43.41 -48.60 34.69
C LYS A 397 -43.98 -48.54 33.26
N PRO A 398 -43.18 -48.50 32.19
CA PRO A 398 -43.70 -48.62 30.83
C PRO A 398 -44.01 -50.08 30.47
N GLN A 399 -45.19 -50.32 29.94
CA GLN A 399 -45.61 -51.55 29.24
C GLN A 399 -45.00 -51.52 27.81
N ALA A 400 -44.66 -52.72 27.35
CA ALA A 400 -44.04 -52.98 26.08
C ALA A 400 -45.00 -52.96 24.87
N ALA A 401 -44.40 -52.67 23.71
CA ALA A 401 -44.79 -53.09 22.36
C ALA A 401 -45.99 -52.43 21.69
N GLY A 402 -45.71 -51.60 20.71
CA GLY A 402 -46.63 -51.20 19.64
C GLY A 402 -45.80 -50.70 18.44
N THR A 403 -45.93 -51.39 17.34
CA THR A 403 -45.30 -51.22 16.03
C THR A 403 -45.24 -49.80 15.54
N ALA A 404 -44.07 -49.39 14.97
CA ALA A 404 -43.80 -48.11 14.34
C ALA A 404 -44.68 -47.88 13.09
N PRO A 405 -45.18 -46.64 12.89
CA PRO A 405 -45.77 -46.27 11.61
C PRO A 405 -44.67 -45.67 10.69
N THR A 406 -44.71 -46.11 9.44
CA THR A 406 -43.91 -45.63 8.33
C THR A 406 -44.09 -44.14 8.07
N LEU A 407 -42.98 -43.41 7.98
CA LEU A 407 -42.93 -42.00 7.58
C LEU A 407 -43.31 -41.86 6.10
N ASP A 408 -44.43 -41.19 5.84
CA ASP A 408 -44.81 -40.69 4.51
C ASP A 408 -43.87 -39.57 4.06
N LYS A 409 -43.52 -39.61 2.77
CA LYS A 409 -42.67 -38.59 2.09
C LYS A 409 -43.38 -37.24 2.11
N PRO A 410 -42.60 -36.12 2.26
CA PRO A 410 -43.19 -34.79 2.22
C PRO A 410 -43.72 -34.46 0.82
N ARG A 411 -45.00 -34.08 0.76
CA ARG A 411 -45.65 -33.54 -0.45
C ARG A 411 -45.15 -32.13 -0.70
N THR A 412 -44.63 -31.86 -1.93
CA THR A 412 -44.36 -30.54 -2.44
C THR A 412 -45.65 -29.71 -2.54
N PRO A 413 -45.66 -28.44 -2.11
CA PRO A 413 -46.81 -27.58 -2.31
C PRO A 413 -46.93 -27.20 -3.80
N VAL A 414 -48.06 -27.49 -4.41
CA VAL A 414 -48.43 -27.01 -5.74
C VAL A 414 -48.89 -25.57 -5.60
N SER A 415 -48.07 -24.64 -6.12
CA SER A 415 -48.42 -23.24 -6.23
C SER A 415 -49.37 -23.05 -7.40
N SER A 416 -50.62 -22.72 -7.14
CA SER A 416 -51.61 -22.26 -8.13
C SER A 416 -51.41 -20.75 -8.37
N VAL A 417 -50.44 -20.41 -9.21
CA VAL A 417 -50.36 -19.05 -9.77
C VAL A 417 -51.10 -19.07 -11.11
N LYS A 418 -52.21 -18.32 -11.17
CA LYS A 418 -52.90 -18.02 -12.44
C LYS A 418 -51.98 -17.18 -13.31
N GLU A 419 -51.66 -17.67 -14.51
CA GLU A 419 -51.01 -16.89 -15.57
C GLU A 419 -51.91 -15.72 -15.95
N GLN A 420 -51.50 -14.49 -15.60
CA GLN A 420 -52.04 -13.28 -16.20
C GLN A 420 -51.18 -12.92 -17.41
N SER A 421 -51.74 -13.07 -18.59
CA SER A 421 -51.16 -12.64 -19.85
C SER A 421 -50.93 -11.12 -19.85
N ILE A 422 -49.68 -10.67 -19.89
CA ILE A 422 -49.28 -9.27 -20.05
C ILE A 422 -49.55 -8.88 -21.53
N LYS A 423 -50.53 -8.04 -21.76
CA LYS A 423 -50.77 -7.42 -23.11
C LYS A 423 -49.68 -6.39 -23.40
N ILE A 424 -48.83 -6.67 -24.36
CA ILE A 424 -47.81 -5.75 -24.83
C ILE A 424 -48.53 -4.59 -25.63
N PRO A 425 -48.34 -3.31 -25.26
CA PRO A 425 -48.93 -2.19 -25.97
C PRO A 425 -48.47 -2.13 -27.41
N THR A 426 -49.38 -1.73 -28.30
CA THR A 426 -49.23 -1.73 -29.77
C THR A 426 -48.13 -0.85 -30.31
N PHE A 427 -47.58 0.10 -29.55
CA PHE A 427 -46.46 0.96 -29.97
C PHE A 427 -45.06 0.31 -29.88
N LEU A 428 -44.96 -0.90 -29.32
CA LEU A 428 -43.72 -1.68 -29.25
C LEU A 428 -43.62 -2.81 -30.29
N LYS A 429 -44.55 -2.88 -31.21
CA LYS A 429 -44.46 -3.79 -32.36
C LYS A 429 -44.00 -2.99 -33.58
N LYS A 430 -42.70 -2.85 -33.74
CA LYS A 430 -42.05 -2.58 -35.02
C LYS A 430 -40.76 -3.36 -35.11
#